data_0193526cf6aed827f05b53215184d74f
#
_entry.id   0193526cf6aed827f05b53215184d74f
#
_cell.length_a   1.000
_cell.length_b   1.000
_cell.length_c   1.000
_cell.angle_alpha   90.00
_cell.angle_beta   90.00
_cell.angle_gamma   90.00
#
_symmetry.space_group_name_H-M   'P 1'
#
loop_
_entity.id
_entity.type
_entity.pdbx_description
1 polymer ?
#
loop_
_entity_poly.entity_id
_entity_poly.type
_entity_poly.pdbx_seq_one_letter_code
_entity_poly.pdbx_strand_id
1 'polypeptide(L)'
;MGEENKNWFARHRTAVLGIAIAVLILNLVVLVAVPTQTPVELSQTVTEYALADEAFAQAHTLTLTGTLTKSMLHKSLFHGTLTVSGIDGMEQPYMLMLTREDGKWVGLSDAPFSSISAGKDMDELLIVLQSGQDAGTEPGSVHFLAPDTGNRHAALVRLYTYYPAYRTK
;
A
#
# COMPACT_ATOMS: atom_id res chain seq x y z
N MET A 1 -57.42 -14.28 11.30
CA MET A 1 -55.95 -14.56 11.30
C MET A 1 -55.07 -13.47 11.91
N GLY A 2 -55.60 -12.41 12.52
CA GLY A 2 -54.82 -11.26 12.99
C GLY A 2 -54.59 -11.18 14.51
N GLU A 3 -55.42 -11.76 15.38
CA GLU A 3 -55.32 -11.59 16.82
C GLU A 3 -54.40 -12.59 17.50
N GLU A 4 -54.30 -13.83 17.04
CA GLU A 4 -53.40 -14.85 17.60
C GLU A 4 -51.93 -14.46 17.43
N ASN A 5 -51.55 -13.83 16.31
CA ASN A 5 -50.19 -13.37 16.07
C ASN A 5 -49.77 -12.22 16.99
N LYS A 6 -50.70 -11.29 17.32
CA LYS A 6 -50.41 -10.21 18.27
C LYS A 6 -50.11 -10.71 19.68
N ASN A 7 -50.85 -11.72 20.14
CA ASN A 7 -50.63 -12.32 21.47
C ASN A 7 -49.33 -13.12 21.57
N TRP A 8 -48.93 -13.77 20.47
CA TRP A 8 -47.65 -14.51 20.41
C TRP A 8 -46.43 -13.54 20.51
N PHE A 9 -46.43 -12.45 19.73
CA PHE A 9 -45.39 -11.43 19.81
C PHE A 9 -45.29 -10.74 21.17
N ALA A 10 -46.43 -10.45 21.81
CA ALA A 10 -46.44 -9.86 23.15
C ALA A 10 -45.84 -10.80 24.20
N ARG A 11 -46.08 -12.10 24.08
CA ARG A 11 -45.58 -13.12 25.01
C ARG A 11 -44.10 -13.44 24.83
N HIS A 12 -43.59 -13.26 23.62
CA HIS A 12 -42.19 -13.59 23.29
C HIS A 12 -41.35 -12.35 22.98
N ARG A 13 -41.83 -11.17 23.32
CA ARG A 13 -41.20 -9.88 23.00
C ARG A 13 -39.72 -9.82 23.41
N THR A 14 -39.40 -10.29 24.60
CA THR A 14 -38.04 -10.31 25.14
C THR A 14 -37.13 -11.30 24.37
N ALA A 15 -37.68 -12.48 24.02
CA ALA A 15 -36.93 -13.47 23.26
C ALA A 15 -36.68 -12.99 21.81
N VAL A 16 -37.70 -12.41 21.17
CA VAL A 16 -37.57 -11.86 19.81
C VAL A 16 -36.56 -10.71 19.79
N LEU A 17 -36.58 -9.83 20.76
CA LEU A 17 -35.62 -8.73 20.90
C LEU A 17 -34.22 -9.27 21.16
N GLY A 18 -34.06 -10.28 22.00
CA GLY A 18 -32.77 -10.93 22.24
C GLY A 18 -32.16 -11.56 20.99
N ILE A 19 -32.99 -12.27 20.21
CA ILE A 19 -32.55 -12.86 18.93
C ILE A 19 -32.15 -11.75 17.93
N ALA A 20 -32.94 -10.68 17.81
CA ALA A 20 -32.64 -9.56 16.93
C ALA A 20 -31.32 -8.88 17.29
N ILE A 21 -31.06 -8.66 18.57
CA ILE A 21 -29.79 -8.10 19.06
C ILE A 21 -28.62 -9.06 18.76
N ALA A 22 -28.79 -10.36 19.02
CA ALA A 22 -27.75 -11.35 18.75
C ALA A 22 -27.40 -11.41 17.27
N VAL A 23 -28.39 -11.38 16.36
CA VAL A 23 -28.19 -11.32 14.92
C VAL A 23 -27.48 -10.03 14.50
N LEU A 24 -27.85 -8.89 15.09
CA LEU A 24 -27.18 -7.62 14.82
C LEU A 24 -25.71 -7.65 15.22
N ILE A 25 -25.42 -8.16 16.43
CA ILE A 25 -24.04 -8.29 16.93
C ILE A 25 -23.24 -9.25 16.02
N LEU A 26 -23.82 -10.39 15.65
CA LEU A 26 -23.16 -11.35 14.76
C LEU A 26 -22.83 -10.73 13.41
N ASN A 27 -23.76 -9.99 12.79
CA ASN A 27 -23.51 -9.29 11.54
C ASN A 27 -22.41 -8.23 11.70
N LEU A 28 -22.40 -7.48 12.80
CA LEU A 28 -21.35 -6.50 13.08
C LEU A 28 -19.98 -7.16 13.23
N VAL A 29 -19.91 -8.28 13.95
CA VAL A 29 -18.66 -9.06 14.10
C VAL A 29 -18.16 -9.58 12.75
N VAL A 30 -19.04 -10.11 11.91
CA VAL A 30 -18.69 -10.58 10.58
C VAL A 30 -18.17 -9.43 9.71
N LEU A 31 -18.85 -8.28 9.73
CA LEU A 31 -18.44 -7.10 8.95
C LEU A 31 -17.04 -6.59 9.36
N VAL A 32 -16.70 -6.67 10.65
CA VAL A 32 -15.40 -6.22 11.17
C VAL A 32 -14.31 -7.28 10.97
N ALA A 33 -14.65 -8.56 11.09
CA ALA A 33 -13.70 -9.66 11.04
C ALA A 33 -13.31 -10.09 9.63
N VAL A 34 -14.20 -9.91 8.64
CA VAL A 34 -13.95 -10.34 7.26
C VAL A 34 -13.09 -9.30 6.55
N PRO A 35 -11.88 -9.65 6.10
CA PRO A 35 -11.05 -8.74 5.33
C PRO A 35 -11.65 -8.49 3.94
N THR A 36 -11.61 -7.25 3.50
CA THR A 36 -12.06 -6.86 2.17
C THR A 36 -10.88 -6.93 1.20
N GLN A 37 -11.07 -7.58 0.07
CA GLN A 37 -10.10 -7.68 -1.00
C GLN A 37 -10.51 -6.76 -2.16
N THR A 38 -9.55 -5.95 -2.63
CA THR A 38 -9.75 -5.03 -3.74
C THR A 38 -8.61 -5.26 -4.75
N PRO A 39 -8.90 -5.50 -6.03
CA PRO A 39 -7.88 -5.54 -7.05
C PRO A 39 -7.27 -4.15 -7.21
N VAL A 40 -5.96 -4.11 -7.45
CA VAL A 40 -5.20 -2.89 -7.72
C VAL A 40 -4.49 -3.08 -9.05
N GLU A 41 -4.73 -2.16 -9.96
CA GLU A 41 -4.03 -2.04 -11.24
C GLU A 41 -3.59 -0.58 -11.36
N LEU A 42 -2.29 -0.33 -11.30
CA LEU A 42 -1.70 0.98 -11.42
C LEU A 42 -0.67 0.95 -12.55
N SER A 43 -0.81 1.85 -13.49
CA SER A 43 0.20 2.12 -14.51
C SER A 43 0.44 3.63 -14.54
N GLN A 44 1.65 4.05 -14.24
CA GLN A 44 2.00 5.47 -14.15
C GLN A 44 3.42 5.72 -14.62
N THR A 45 3.65 6.94 -15.08
CA THR A 45 5.00 7.44 -15.31
C THR A 45 5.63 7.81 -13.96
N VAL A 46 6.84 7.34 -13.74
CA VAL A 46 7.69 7.70 -12.60
C VAL A 46 8.98 8.30 -13.11
N THR A 47 9.56 9.19 -12.34
CA THR A 47 10.87 9.77 -12.68
C THR A 47 11.91 9.22 -11.70
N GLU A 48 12.98 8.71 -12.25
CA GLU A 48 14.20 8.36 -11.52
C GLU A 48 15.03 9.61 -11.28
N TYR A 49 15.43 9.81 -10.05
CA TYR A 49 16.33 10.88 -9.61
C TYR A 49 17.55 10.26 -8.92
N ALA A 50 18.72 10.87 -9.13
CA ALA A 50 19.91 10.60 -8.34
C ALA A 50 20.00 11.60 -7.17
N LEU A 51 20.35 11.12 -5.96
CA LEU A 51 20.41 11.99 -4.79
C LEU A 51 21.52 13.04 -4.92
N ALA A 52 22.68 12.64 -5.44
CA ALA A 52 23.88 13.52 -5.56
C ALA A 52 23.94 14.29 -6.88
N ASP A 53 23.25 13.84 -7.94
CA ASP A 53 23.23 14.53 -9.23
C ASP A 53 21.88 15.24 -9.42
N GLU A 54 21.91 16.56 -9.29
CA GLU A 54 20.70 17.38 -9.42
C GLU A 54 20.16 17.43 -10.87
N ALA A 55 21.00 17.20 -11.84
CA ALA A 55 20.62 17.22 -13.26
C ALA A 55 20.06 15.89 -13.74
N PHE A 56 20.29 14.79 -13.00
CA PHE A 56 19.82 13.47 -13.40
C PHE A 56 18.30 13.35 -13.17
N ALA A 57 17.58 13.11 -14.25
CA ALA A 57 16.15 12.80 -14.23
C ALA A 57 15.82 11.94 -15.46
N GLN A 58 15.32 10.73 -15.24
CA GLN A 58 14.94 9.80 -16.29
C GLN A 58 13.52 9.28 -16.06
N ALA A 59 12.68 9.32 -17.11
CA ALA A 59 11.31 8.85 -17.02
C ALA A 59 11.23 7.34 -17.29
N HIS A 60 10.41 6.64 -16.50
CA HIS A 60 10.12 5.22 -16.62
C HIS A 60 8.62 4.97 -16.54
N THR A 61 8.17 3.81 -17.01
CA THR A 61 6.80 3.36 -16.80
C THR A 61 6.80 2.30 -15.70
N LEU A 62 6.05 2.57 -14.65
CA LEU A 62 5.83 1.65 -13.54
C LEU A 62 4.46 1.02 -13.69
N THR A 63 4.40 -0.30 -13.57
CA THR A 63 3.15 -1.06 -13.52
C THR A 63 3.11 -1.89 -12.24
N LEU A 64 2.02 -1.73 -11.48
CA LEU A 64 1.74 -2.48 -10.26
C LEU A 64 0.40 -3.17 -10.42
N THR A 65 0.37 -4.49 -10.26
CA THR A 65 -0.86 -5.27 -10.29
C THR A 65 -0.93 -6.20 -9.09
N GLY A 66 -2.11 -6.31 -8.48
CA GLY A 66 -2.23 -7.18 -7.31
C GLY A 66 -3.55 -7.05 -6.58
N THR A 67 -3.55 -7.49 -5.34
CA THR A 67 -4.71 -7.48 -4.46
C THR A 67 -4.37 -6.77 -3.15
N LEU A 68 -5.19 -5.81 -2.82
CA LEU A 68 -5.18 -5.09 -1.56
C LEU A 68 -6.18 -5.74 -0.60
N THR A 69 -5.67 -6.30 0.49
CA THR A 69 -6.48 -6.85 1.57
C THR A 69 -6.54 -5.85 2.72
N LYS A 70 -7.73 -5.28 2.93
CA LYS A 70 -7.99 -4.36 4.05
C LYS A 70 -8.63 -5.14 5.19
N SER A 71 -8.12 -4.99 6.41
CA SER A 71 -8.66 -5.59 7.61
C SER A 71 -8.75 -4.54 8.72
N MET A 72 -9.81 -4.61 9.52
CA MET A 72 -9.94 -3.76 10.70
C MET A 72 -9.21 -4.34 11.92
N LEU A 73 -9.04 -5.66 11.96
CA LEU A 73 -8.44 -6.37 13.10
C LEU A 73 -6.96 -6.70 12.89
N HIS A 74 -6.50 -6.69 11.65
CA HIS A 74 -5.12 -7.04 11.29
C HIS A 74 -4.51 -5.96 10.40
N LYS A 75 -3.18 -5.97 10.28
CA LYS A 75 -2.50 -5.08 9.33
C LYS A 75 -3.03 -5.35 7.91
N SER A 76 -3.34 -4.28 7.20
CA SER A 76 -3.70 -4.40 5.78
C SER A 76 -2.47 -4.80 4.98
N LEU A 77 -2.67 -5.62 3.95
CA LEU A 77 -1.62 -6.22 3.15
C LEU A 77 -1.90 -5.98 1.67
N PHE A 78 -0.87 -5.62 0.92
CA PHE A 78 -0.88 -5.69 -0.54
C PHE A 78 0.03 -6.85 -0.98
N HIS A 79 -0.46 -7.66 -1.92
CA HIS A 79 0.29 -8.71 -2.57
C HIS A 79 0.09 -8.62 -4.08
N GLY A 80 1.17 -8.54 -4.83
CA GLY A 80 1.09 -8.35 -6.27
C GLY A 80 2.44 -8.41 -6.96
N THR A 81 2.50 -7.85 -8.15
CA THR A 81 3.69 -7.76 -8.98
C THR A 81 3.98 -6.33 -9.37
N LEU A 82 5.24 -5.99 -9.42
CA LEU A 82 5.79 -4.71 -9.86
C LEU A 82 6.68 -4.92 -11.07
N THR A 83 6.54 -4.05 -12.06
CA THR A 83 7.49 -3.92 -13.18
C THR A 83 7.84 -2.45 -13.37
N VAL A 84 9.08 -2.17 -13.74
CA VAL A 84 9.52 -0.83 -14.12
C VAL A 84 10.34 -0.94 -15.41
N SER A 85 9.89 -0.24 -16.45
CA SER A 85 10.58 -0.27 -17.75
C SER A 85 11.91 0.45 -17.71
N GLY A 86 12.93 -0.10 -18.37
CA GLY A 86 14.24 0.55 -18.52
C GLY A 86 15.07 0.60 -17.25
N ILE A 87 14.77 -0.25 -16.26
CA ILE A 87 15.61 -0.46 -15.09
C ILE A 87 16.00 -1.94 -15.01
N ASP A 88 17.30 -2.19 -15.04
CA ASP A 88 17.83 -3.54 -14.98
C ASP A 88 17.31 -4.32 -13.76
N GLY A 89 16.81 -5.53 -14.02
CA GLY A 89 16.24 -6.40 -12.99
C GLY A 89 14.79 -6.08 -12.59
N MET A 90 14.21 -4.97 -13.06
CA MET A 90 12.81 -4.61 -12.79
C MET A 90 11.91 -4.67 -14.03
N GLU A 91 12.44 -5.03 -15.19
CA GLU A 91 11.65 -5.23 -16.43
C GLU A 91 10.79 -6.50 -16.38
N GLN A 92 11.17 -7.48 -15.57
CA GLN A 92 10.40 -8.68 -15.31
C GLN A 92 9.48 -8.47 -14.11
N PRO A 93 8.27 -9.10 -14.09
CA PRO A 93 7.36 -8.98 -12.96
C PRO A 93 8.00 -9.45 -11.65
N TYR A 94 8.13 -8.55 -10.71
CA TYR A 94 8.70 -8.80 -9.40
C TYR A 94 7.58 -8.96 -8.36
N MET A 95 7.62 -10.05 -7.59
CA MET A 95 6.65 -10.29 -6.52
C MET A 95 6.85 -9.30 -5.38
N LEU A 96 5.79 -8.61 -5.02
CA LEU A 96 5.80 -7.54 -4.03
C LEU A 96 4.79 -7.81 -2.92
N MET A 97 5.24 -7.68 -1.68
CA MET A 97 4.38 -7.71 -0.51
C MET A 97 4.58 -6.42 0.30
N LEU A 98 3.54 -5.63 0.44
CA LEU A 98 3.55 -4.42 1.26
C LEU A 98 2.63 -4.58 2.46
N THR A 99 3.09 -4.12 3.61
CA THR A 99 2.30 -4.06 4.84
C THR A 99 1.99 -2.61 5.15
N ARG A 100 0.79 -2.33 5.64
CA ARG A 100 0.41 -0.98 6.05
C ARG A 100 0.88 -0.70 7.47
N GLU A 101 1.76 0.28 7.64
CA GLU A 101 2.29 0.76 8.91
C GLU A 101 2.14 2.29 9.00
N ASP A 102 1.61 2.80 10.10
CA ASP A 102 1.40 4.23 10.35
C ASP A 102 0.75 4.99 9.18
N GLY A 103 -0.20 4.34 8.51
CA GLY A 103 -0.92 4.91 7.39
C GLY A 103 -0.21 4.82 6.03
N LYS A 104 1.00 4.32 5.98
CA LYS A 104 1.82 4.15 4.76
C LYS A 104 1.95 2.68 4.41
N TRP A 105 2.12 2.39 3.13
CA TRP A 105 2.48 1.07 2.65
C TRP A 105 3.99 0.97 2.60
N VAL A 106 4.55 -0.01 3.26
CA VAL A 106 6.00 -0.25 3.30
C VAL A 106 6.29 -1.72 3.05
N GLY A 107 7.38 -1.98 2.37
CA GLY A 107 7.89 -3.31 2.13
C GLY A 107 9.41 -3.30 2.03
N LEU A 108 9.98 -4.44 2.35
CA LEU A 108 11.39 -4.74 2.15
C LEU A 108 11.50 -5.79 1.05
N SER A 109 12.54 -5.71 0.26
CA SER A 109 12.76 -6.63 -0.83
C SER A 109 14.24 -6.89 -1.02
N ASP A 110 14.56 -8.13 -1.41
CA ASP A 110 15.89 -8.54 -1.87
C ASP A 110 16.10 -8.22 -3.37
N ALA A 111 15.20 -7.44 -3.97
CA ALA A 111 15.20 -7.04 -5.36
C ALA A 111 16.23 -5.95 -5.67
N PRO A 112 16.29 -5.47 -6.92
CA PRO A 112 17.14 -4.35 -7.33
C PRO A 112 16.79 -3.01 -6.69
N PHE A 113 15.90 -3.02 -5.70
CA PHE A 113 15.59 -1.87 -4.86
C PHE A 113 15.75 -2.21 -3.38
N SER A 114 16.21 -1.21 -2.60
CA SER A 114 16.45 -1.39 -1.17
C SER A 114 15.17 -1.24 -0.35
N SER A 115 14.23 -0.43 -0.82
CA SER A 115 12.97 -0.22 -0.13
C SER A 115 11.91 0.35 -1.06
N ILE A 116 10.66 0.10 -0.70
CA ILE A 116 9.48 0.61 -1.40
C ILE A 116 8.47 1.12 -0.38
N SER A 117 7.83 2.22 -0.69
CA SER A 117 6.71 2.75 0.06
C SER A 117 5.64 3.31 -0.87
N ALA A 118 4.41 3.34 -0.39
CA ALA A 118 3.29 3.90 -1.12
C ALA A 118 2.43 4.78 -0.20
N GLY A 119 1.73 5.72 -0.79
CA GLY A 119 0.72 6.52 -0.13
C GLY A 119 -0.49 5.68 0.30
N LYS A 120 -1.44 6.33 0.97
CA LYS A 120 -2.61 5.66 1.55
C LYS A 120 -3.42 4.84 0.54
N ASP A 121 -3.54 5.34 -0.68
CA ASP A 121 -4.37 4.76 -1.74
C ASP A 121 -3.54 4.11 -2.86
N MET A 122 -2.27 3.78 -2.59
CA MET A 122 -1.31 3.18 -3.53
C MET A 122 -0.97 4.07 -4.75
N ASP A 123 -1.34 5.33 -4.72
CA ASP A 123 -1.18 6.31 -5.80
C ASP A 123 0.20 7.00 -5.81
N GLU A 124 0.94 6.88 -4.72
CA GLU A 124 2.22 7.57 -4.51
C GLU A 124 3.34 6.57 -4.21
N LEU A 125 3.70 5.76 -5.21
CA LEU A 125 4.82 4.82 -5.06
C LEU A 125 6.15 5.55 -5.06
N LEU A 126 6.95 5.30 -4.03
CA LEU A 126 8.34 5.71 -3.91
C LEU A 126 9.20 4.47 -3.78
N ILE A 127 10.18 4.32 -4.66
CA ILE A 127 11.10 3.18 -4.67
C ILE A 127 12.52 3.71 -4.57
N VAL A 128 13.28 3.21 -3.60
CA VAL A 128 14.71 3.48 -3.49
C VAL A 128 15.45 2.34 -4.14
N LEU A 129 16.16 2.64 -5.21
CA LEU A 129 16.93 1.65 -5.97
C LEU A 129 18.20 1.26 -5.20
N GLN A 130 18.62 0.04 -5.41
CA GLN A 130 19.90 -0.45 -4.91
C GLN A 130 20.94 -0.20 -6.01
N SER A 131 21.91 0.66 -5.77
CA SER A 131 23.01 0.84 -6.71
C SER A 131 24.17 -0.08 -6.34
N GLY A 132 24.35 -1.13 -7.11
CA GLY A 132 25.45 -2.09 -6.92
C GLY A 132 25.36 -2.90 -5.61
N GLN A 133 26.34 -3.75 -5.37
CA GLN A 133 26.43 -4.57 -4.16
C GLN A 133 26.86 -3.77 -2.91
N ASP A 134 27.30 -2.52 -3.08
CA ASP A 134 27.79 -1.64 -2.01
C ASP A 134 26.87 -0.46 -1.72
N ALA A 135 25.59 -0.65 -1.85
CA ALA A 135 24.53 0.38 -1.80
C ALA A 135 24.38 1.11 -0.46
N GLY A 136 25.38 1.21 0.35
CA GLY A 136 25.21 1.78 1.69
C GLY A 136 25.96 3.08 1.97
N THR A 137 26.94 3.46 1.19
CA THR A 137 27.96 4.38 1.74
C THR A 137 28.22 5.65 0.94
N GLU A 138 27.92 5.67 -0.35
CA GLU A 138 28.16 6.88 -1.14
C GLU A 138 26.85 7.56 -1.56
N PRO A 139 26.63 8.82 -1.16
CA PRO A 139 25.40 9.57 -1.55
C PRO A 139 25.22 9.70 -3.07
N GLY A 140 26.31 9.54 -3.83
CA GLY A 140 26.30 9.56 -5.30
C GLY A 140 25.66 8.36 -5.97
N SER A 141 25.45 7.28 -5.23
CA SER A 141 24.93 6.03 -5.76
C SER A 141 23.46 5.77 -5.42
N VAL A 142 22.80 6.63 -4.68
CA VAL A 142 21.40 6.48 -4.29
C VAL A 142 20.50 7.06 -5.37
N HIS A 143 19.77 6.19 -6.04
CA HIS A 143 18.73 6.55 -6.99
C HIS A 143 17.36 6.21 -6.40
N PHE A 144 16.34 6.98 -6.76
CA PHE A 144 14.98 6.72 -6.33
C PHE A 144 13.97 7.09 -7.41
N LEU A 145 12.91 6.29 -7.47
CA LEU A 145 11.77 6.51 -8.35
C LEU A 145 10.68 7.23 -7.56
N ALA A 146 10.15 8.29 -8.11
CA ALA A 146 9.00 8.99 -7.56
C ALA A 146 7.95 9.21 -8.66
N PRO A 147 6.66 9.31 -8.31
CA PRO A 147 5.63 9.71 -9.26
C PRO A 147 6.02 11.00 -9.95
N ASP A 148 5.76 11.08 -11.26
CA ASP A 148 6.09 12.27 -12.03
C ASP A 148 5.25 13.45 -11.55
N THR A 149 5.88 14.29 -10.73
CA THR A 149 5.32 15.56 -10.26
C THR A 149 5.90 16.75 -11.03
N GLY A 150 6.75 16.47 -12.02
CA GLY A 150 7.49 17.48 -12.77
C GLY A 150 8.47 18.33 -11.89
N ASN A 151 8.65 17.95 -10.62
CA ASN A 151 9.43 18.72 -9.67
C ASN A 151 10.26 17.83 -8.74
N ARG A 152 11.59 17.84 -8.95
CA ARG A 152 12.58 17.14 -8.10
C ARG A 152 12.43 17.48 -6.61
N HIS A 153 12.16 18.75 -6.28
CA HIS A 153 12.00 19.15 -4.88
C HIS A 153 10.85 18.41 -4.20
N ALA A 154 9.70 18.27 -4.87
CA ALA A 154 8.58 17.51 -4.34
C ALA A 154 8.92 16.03 -4.14
N ALA A 155 9.67 15.43 -5.08
CA ALA A 155 10.15 14.07 -4.98
C ALA A 155 11.11 13.88 -3.78
N LEU A 156 12.03 14.81 -3.54
CA LEU A 156 12.92 14.80 -2.38
C LEU A 156 12.17 14.97 -1.05
N VAL A 157 11.17 15.86 -0.99
CA VAL A 157 10.33 15.99 0.21
C VAL A 157 9.64 14.68 0.54
N ARG A 158 9.14 13.95 -0.47
CA ARG A 158 8.56 12.63 -0.26
C ARG A 158 9.60 11.61 0.22
N LEU A 159 10.77 11.56 -0.43
CA LEU A 159 11.86 10.67 0.00
C LEU A 159 12.20 10.89 1.48
N TYR A 160 12.39 12.13 1.90
CA TYR A 160 12.72 12.46 3.29
C TYR A 160 11.58 12.24 4.27
N THR A 161 10.35 12.24 3.81
CA THR A 161 9.17 11.92 4.62
C THR A 161 9.07 10.43 4.91
N TYR A 162 9.37 9.58 3.90
CA TYR A 162 9.35 8.13 4.07
C TYR A 162 10.64 7.60 4.68
N TYR A 163 11.78 8.19 4.31
CA TYR A 163 13.13 7.75 4.67
C TYR A 163 13.98 8.92 5.19
N PRO A 164 13.78 9.35 6.45
CA PRO A 164 14.47 10.51 7.02
C PRO A 164 16.00 10.38 7.05
N ALA A 165 16.53 9.15 7.03
CA ALA A 165 17.97 8.89 7.02
C ALA A 165 18.71 9.49 5.81
N TYR A 166 18.01 9.73 4.70
CA TYR A 166 18.60 10.36 3.50
C TYR A 166 18.68 11.90 3.60
N ARG A 167 18.09 12.51 4.64
CA ARG A 167 18.08 13.97 4.82
C ARG A 167 19.38 14.54 5.41
N THR A 168 20.17 13.71 6.07
CA THR A 168 21.26 14.16 6.95
C THR A 168 22.66 13.97 6.37
N LYS A 169 22.77 13.85 5.05
CA LYS A 169 24.10 13.70 4.42
C LYS A 169 24.34 14.74 3.35
#